data_9c22664d669be136b813641e7e01f876
#
_entry.id   9c22664d669be136b813641e7e01f876
#
_cell.length_a   1.000
_cell.length_b   1.000
_cell.length_c   1.000
_cell.angle_alpha   90.00
_cell.angle_beta   90.00
_cell.angle_gamma   90.00
#
_symmetry.space_group_name_H-M   'P 1'
#
loop_
_entity.id
_entity.type
_entity.pdbx_description
1 polymer ?
#
loop_
_entity_poly.entity_id
_entity_poly.type
_entity_poly.pdbx_seq_one_letter_code
_entity_poly.pdbx_strand_id
1 'polypeptide(L)'
;VFRNCIFIVDSRGNLIETWTQWDHLFENTNGPHKIRISPYDPERRVWVVNERRHQIHVFSNDGEELLMELGVAYEEGADEGHFGAPQDVAFLPDGSALVADGIINSRVVKFDSNGNYVTAWGTRGDQEGQFNGVHAITTDANGQVYVADRNNDRVQVFDSNGGHLDTWGGLSFPNDILITV
;
A
#
# COMPACT_ATOMS: atom_id res chain seq x y z
N VAL A 1 -16.73 8.63 14.95
CA VAL A 1 -16.37 7.21 14.96
C VAL A 1 -16.81 6.62 13.63
N PHE A 2 -15.87 6.15 12.83
CA PHE A 2 -16.19 5.39 11.61
C PHE A 2 -16.80 4.05 12.01
N ARG A 3 -17.86 3.65 11.31
CA ARG A 3 -18.50 2.33 11.47
C ARG A 3 -18.75 1.74 10.10
N ASN A 4 -18.76 0.41 10.02
CA ASN A 4 -18.91 -0.32 8.77
C ASN A 4 -17.85 0.11 7.73
N CYS A 5 -16.58 0.22 8.19
CA CYS A 5 -15.49 0.72 7.36
C CYS A 5 -15.17 -0.20 6.18
N ILE A 6 -15.43 -1.50 6.32
CA ILE A 6 -15.24 -2.50 5.28
C ILE A 6 -16.58 -3.22 5.07
N PHE A 7 -17.02 -3.29 3.83
CA PHE A 7 -18.24 -4.00 3.44
C PHE A 7 -18.05 -4.73 2.12
N ILE A 8 -18.73 -5.84 1.98
CA ILE A 8 -18.70 -6.70 0.81
C ILE A 8 -20.02 -6.56 0.05
N VAL A 9 -19.93 -6.38 -1.24
CA VAL A 9 -21.07 -6.32 -2.13
C VAL A 9 -20.98 -7.38 -3.23
N ASP A 10 -22.13 -7.83 -3.72
CA ASP A 10 -22.19 -8.69 -4.90
C ASP A 10 -21.92 -7.90 -6.20
N SER A 11 -21.87 -8.59 -7.33
CA SER A 11 -21.65 -7.97 -8.65
C SER A 11 -22.79 -7.03 -9.10
N ARG A 12 -23.91 -6.98 -8.37
CA ARG A 12 -25.05 -6.09 -8.59
C ARG A 12 -25.06 -4.89 -7.63
N GLY A 13 -24.08 -4.84 -6.70
CA GLY A 13 -23.98 -3.80 -5.68
C GLY A 13 -24.84 -4.03 -4.44
N ASN A 14 -25.43 -5.22 -4.26
CA ASN A 14 -26.15 -5.53 -3.03
C ASN A 14 -25.17 -5.82 -1.90
N LEU A 15 -25.44 -5.25 -0.72
CA LEU A 15 -24.66 -5.55 0.48
C LEU A 15 -24.80 -7.02 0.86
N ILE A 16 -23.67 -7.72 0.97
CA ILE A 16 -23.59 -9.09 1.45
C ILE A 16 -23.24 -9.10 2.92
N GLU A 17 -22.22 -8.35 3.30
CA GLU A 17 -21.60 -8.42 4.63
C GLU A 17 -20.92 -7.09 5.01
N THR A 18 -20.74 -6.87 6.31
CA THR A 18 -19.94 -5.78 6.88
C THR A 18 -19.02 -6.34 7.96
N TRP A 19 -17.74 -5.96 7.91
CA TRP A 19 -16.72 -6.40 8.86
C TRP A 19 -16.67 -5.48 10.09
N THR A 20 -17.79 -5.40 10.80
CA THR A 20 -17.94 -4.48 11.95
C THR A 20 -17.05 -4.83 13.14
N GLN A 21 -16.62 -6.09 13.24
CA GLN A 21 -15.68 -6.57 14.26
C GLN A 21 -14.33 -5.84 14.21
N TRP A 22 -13.97 -5.28 13.04
CA TRP A 22 -12.70 -4.58 12.82
C TRP A 22 -12.81 -3.05 12.88
N ASP A 23 -13.99 -2.49 13.12
CA ASP A 23 -14.19 -1.04 13.19
C ASP A 23 -13.26 -0.36 14.22
N HIS A 24 -12.92 -1.07 15.30
CA HIS A 24 -12.02 -0.58 16.33
C HIS A 24 -10.60 -0.26 15.86
N LEU A 25 -10.15 -0.88 14.76
CA LEU A 25 -8.84 -0.58 14.14
C LEU A 25 -8.82 0.79 13.46
N PHE A 26 -10.00 1.32 13.11
CA PHE A 26 -10.15 2.58 12.38
C PHE A 26 -10.68 3.71 13.25
N GLU A 27 -10.81 3.50 14.56
CA GLU A 27 -11.16 4.55 15.50
C GLU A 27 -10.08 5.63 15.57
N ASN A 28 -10.50 6.91 15.59
CA ASN A 28 -9.61 8.08 15.58
C ASN A 28 -8.69 8.17 14.35
N THR A 29 -9.01 7.47 13.27
CA THR A 29 -8.34 7.56 11.98
C THR A 29 -9.28 8.16 10.93
N ASN A 30 -8.84 8.22 9.66
CA ASN A 30 -9.69 8.60 8.53
C ASN A 30 -10.41 7.39 7.89
N GLY A 31 -10.39 6.23 8.55
CA GLY A 31 -10.85 4.96 8.00
C GLY A 31 -9.76 4.26 7.16
N PRO A 32 -10.12 3.16 6.49
CA PRO A 32 -9.25 2.51 5.52
C PRO A 32 -8.87 3.47 4.38
N HIS A 33 -7.57 3.56 4.07
CA HIS A 33 -7.11 4.41 2.97
C HIS A 33 -7.12 3.69 1.63
N LYS A 34 -6.62 2.46 1.60
CA LYS A 34 -6.63 1.57 0.42
C LYS A 34 -6.93 0.13 0.84
N ILE A 35 -7.58 -0.60 -0.06
CA ILE A 35 -7.79 -2.05 0.07
C ILE A 35 -7.23 -2.71 -1.18
N ARG A 36 -6.43 -3.76 -0.99
CA ARG A 36 -5.81 -4.53 -2.06
C ARG A 36 -5.91 -6.04 -1.79
N ILE A 37 -6.04 -6.79 -2.86
CA ILE A 37 -5.94 -8.27 -2.85
C ILE A 37 -4.89 -8.65 -3.88
N SER A 38 -3.87 -9.41 -3.45
CA SER A 38 -2.83 -9.85 -4.36
C SER A 38 -3.37 -10.84 -5.40
N PRO A 39 -3.11 -10.62 -6.69
CA PRO A 39 -3.44 -11.60 -7.72
C PRO A 39 -2.56 -12.87 -7.61
N TYR A 40 -1.46 -12.79 -6.90
CA TYR A 40 -0.46 -13.87 -6.73
C TYR A 40 -0.65 -14.66 -5.43
N ASP A 41 -1.54 -14.21 -4.54
CA ASP A 41 -1.84 -14.89 -3.28
C ASP A 41 -2.99 -15.91 -3.46
N PRO A 42 -2.73 -17.22 -3.34
CA PRO A 42 -3.77 -18.24 -3.48
C PRO A 42 -4.84 -18.14 -2.40
N GLU A 43 -4.52 -17.60 -1.21
CA GLU A 43 -5.46 -17.39 -0.13
C GLU A 43 -6.27 -16.11 -0.31
N ARG A 44 -5.87 -15.24 -1.26
CA ARG A 44 -6.53 -13.97 -1.56
C ARG A 44 -6.75 -13.10 -0.34
N ARG A 45 -5.76 -13.04 0.53
CA ARG A 45 -5.79 -12.21 1.73
C ARG A 45 -6.06 -10.74 1.38
N VAL A 46 -6.82 -10.09 2.26
CA VAL A 46 -7.24 -8.70 2.07
C VAL A 46 -6.31 -7.78 2.85
N TRP A 47 -5.59 -6.94 2.11
CA TRP A 47 -4.65 -5.96 2.66
C TRP A 47 -5.33 -4.60 2.78
N VAL A 48 -5.30 -4.02 3.96
CA VAL A 48 -5.96 -2.74 4.27
C VAL A 48 -4.94 -1.76 4.83
N VAL A 49 -4.73 -0.68 4.09
CA VAL A 49 -3.84 0.41 4.51
C VAL A 49 -4.57 1.32 5.48
N ASN A 50 -3.98 1.54 6.64
CA ASN A 50 -4.48 2.47 7.67
C ASN A 50 -3.45 3.60 7.85
N GLU A 51 -3.57 4.63 7.04
CA GLU A 51 -2.64 5.76 6.97
C GLU A 51 -2.36 6.39 8.33
N ARG A 52 -3.44 6.77 9.06
CA ARG A 52 -3.35 7.50 10.32
C ARG A 52 -2.89 6.65 11.50
N ARG A 53 -3.00 5.35 11.37
CA ARG A 53 -2.52 4.41 12.37
C ARG A 53 -1.09 3.97 12.11
N HIS A 54 -0.51 4.36 10.97
CA HIS A 54 0.81 3.95 10.49
C HIS A 54 0.93 2.44 10.34
N GLN A 55 -0.18 1.75 9.95
CA GLN A 55 -0.22 0.30 9.86
C GLN A 55 -0.83 -0.20 8.55
N ILE A 56 -0.49 -1.45 8.23
CA ILE A 56 -1.20 -2.26 7.25
C ILE A 56 -1.75 -3.48 7.97
N HIS A 57 -3.04 -3.74 7.81
CA HIS A 57 -3.73 -4.90 8.34
C HIS A 57 -3.95 -5.91 7.22
N VAL A 58 -3.67 -7.19 7.47
CA VAL A 58 -3.87 -8.28 6.51
C VAL A 58 -4.88 -9.26 7.11
N PHE A 59 -6.02 -9.37 6.45
CA PHE A 59 -7.12 -10.23 6.88
C PHE A 59 -7.20 -11.49 6.01
N SER A 60 -7.81 -12.54 6.56
CA SER A 60 -8.32 -13.65 5.77
C SER A 60 -9.31 -13.17 4.70
N ASN A 61 -9.51 -13.94 3.64
CA ASN A 61 -10.40 -13.52 2.53
C ASN A 61 -11.85 -13.32 2.96
N ASP A 62 -12.31 -14.11 3.93
CA ASP A 62 -13.64 -14.02 4.55
C ASP A 62 -13.75 -12.95 5.64
N GLY A 63 -12.64 -12.31 6.02
CA GLY A 63 -12.59 -11.27 7.04
C GLY A 63 -12.74 -11.74 8.48
N GLU A 64 -12.73 -13.05 8.71
CA GLU A 64 -12.90 -13.61 10.05
C GLU A 64 -11.66 -13.47 10.92
N GLU A 65 -10.46 -13.46 10.32
CA GLU A 65 -9.18 -13.44 11.02
C GLU A 65 -8.32 -12.24 10.59
N LEU A 66 -7.69 -11.58 11.57
CA LEU A 66 -6.57 -10.67 11.36
C LEU A 66 -5.27 -11.49 11.38
N LEU A 67 -4.70 -11.73 10.21
CA LEU A 67 -3.55 -12.63 10.03
C LEU A 67 -2.21 -11.94 10.30
N MET A 68 -2.12 -10.63 10.00
CA MET A 68 -0.86 -9.91 10.12
C MET A 68 -1.13 -8.40 10.31
N GLU A 69 -0.25 -7.75 11.07
CA GLU A 69 -0.14 -6.30 11.15
C GLU A 69 1.31 -5.89 10.85
N LEU A 70 1.49 -4.95 9.93
CA LEU A 70 2.77 -4.32 9.66
C LEU A 70 2.73 -2.88 10.17
N GLY A 71 3.82 -2.40 10.77
CA GLY A 71 3.89 -1.10 11.41
C GLY A 71 3.45 -1.13 12.87
N VAL A 72 3.69 -0.05 13.59
CA VAL A 72 3.33 0.13 15.01
C VAL A 72 2.23 1.18 15.13
N ALA A 73 1.16 0.83 15.87
CA ALA A 73 -0.02 1.67 15.96
C ALA A 73 0.27 3.06 16.54
N TYR A 74 -0.01 4.10 15.75
CA TYR A 74 0.19 5.52 16.09
C TYR A 74 1.66 5.94 16.34
N GLU A 75 2.61 5.11 15.97
CA GLU A 75 4.03 5.42 16.05
C GLU A 75 4.59 5.59 14.63
N GLU A 76 4.98 6.82 14.29
CA GLU A 76 5.66 7.08 13.03
C GLU A 76 7.14 6.76 13.13
N GLY A 77 7.73 6.27 12.03
CA GLY A 77 9.15 5.99 11.95
C GLY A 77 9.57 5.55 10.56
N ALA A 78 10.89 5.48 10.36
CA ALA A 78 11.49 5.13 9.07
C ALA A 78 12.41 3.90 9.13
N ASP A 79 12.42 3.18 10.24
CA ASP A 79 13.12 1.91 10.35
C ASP A 79 12.34 0.75 9.70
N GLU A 80 12.78 -0.49 9.95
CA GLU A 80 12.21 -1.70 9.36
C GLU A 80 10.81 -2.05 9.90
N GLY A 81 10.46 -1.58 11.10
CA GLY A 81 9.22 -1.90 11.80
C GLY A 81 8.17 -0.79 11.77
N HIS A 82 8.48 0.39 11.28
CA HIS A 82 7.59 1.55 11.32
C HIS A 82 7.28 2.10 9.94
N PHE A 83 6.16 2.81 9.82
CA PHE A 83 5.78 3.59 8.65
C PHE A 83 5.55 5.07 9.01
N GLY A 84 5.63 5.92 7.99
CA GLY A 84 5.28 7.33 8.07
C GLY A 84 4.08 7.66 7.19
N ALA A 85 2.86 7.29 7.59
CA ALA A 85 1.63 7.44 6.83
C ALA A 85 1.65 6.67 5.50
N PRO A 86 1.58 5.33 5.53
CA PRO A 86 1.53 4.48 4.33
C PRO A 86 0.28 4.79 3.52
N GLN A 87 0.40 4.75 2.18
CA GLN A 87 -0.65 5.19 1.28
C GLN A 87 -1.26 4.04 0.47
N ASP A 88 -0.44 3.11 0.01
CA ASP A 88 -0.88 2.04 -0.89
C ASP A 88 0.02 0.81 -0.75
N VAL A 89 -0.43 -0.33 -1.30
CA VAL A 89 0.33 -1.58 -1.36
C VAL A 89 0.15 -2.24 -2.73
N ALA A 90 1.23 -2.76 -3.28
CA ALA A 90 1.25 -3.56 -4.50
C ALA A 90 1.97 -4.89 -4.28
N PHE A 91 1.87 -5.82 -5.22
CA PHE A 91 2.38 -7.17 -5.07
C PHE A 91 3.20 -7.61 -6.27
N LEU A 92 4.33 -8.23 -6.00
CA LEU A 92 5.17 -8.84 -7.02
C LEU A 92 4.75 -10.30 -7.31
N PRO A 93 5.10 -10.84 -8.49
CA PRO A 93 4.81 -12.23 -8.84
C PRO A 93 5.39 -13.28 -7.89
N ASP A 94 6.45 -12.94 -7.15
CA ASP A 94 7.07 -13.81 -6.13
C ASP A 94 6.30 -13.82 -4.78
N GLY A 95 5.20 -13.07 -4.69
CA GLY A 95 4.38 -12.92 -3.49
C GLY A 95 4.85 -11.82 -2.54
N SER A 96 5.93 -11.12 -2.85
CA SER A 96 6.39 -9.97 -2.06
C SER A 96 5.39 -8.81 -2.13
N ALA A 97 5.25 -8.07 -1.03
CA ALA A 97 4.46 -6.85 -0.94
C ALA A 97 5.36 -5.60 -0.96
N LEU A 98 4.90 -4.57 -1.67
CA LEU A 98 5.55 -3.27 -1.77
C LEU A 98 4.62 -2.22 -1.16
N VAL A 99 5.07 -1.50 -0.15
CA VAL A 99 4.31 -0.47 0.55
C VAL A 99 4.79 0.91 0.12
N ALA A 100 3.87 1.74 -0.37
CA ALA A 100 4.09 3.16 -0.59
C ALA A 100 4.06 3.88 0.77
N ASP A 101 5.20 4.03 1.41
CA ASP A 101 5.36 4.71 2.70
C ASP A 101 5.67 6.19 2.46
N GLY A 102 4.61 6.94 2.09
CA GLY A 102 4.74 8.07 1.21
C GLY A 102 4.71 9.46 1.80
N ILE A 103 3.80 9.80 2.71
CA ILE A 103 3.58 11.21 3.06
C ILE A 103 4.70 11.76 3.94
N ILE A 104 5.16 10.98 4.90
CA ILE A 104 6.21 11.39 5.83
C ILE A 104 7.58 10.90 5.35
N ASN A 105 7.71 9.60 5.05
CA ASN A 105 9.00 8.97 4.80
C ASN A 105 9.49 9.07 3.34
N SER A 106 8.61 9.26 2.36
CA SER A 106 9.00 9.35 0.93
C SER A 106 9.81 8.15 0.44
N ARG A 107 9.34 6.92 0.73
CA ARG A 107 10.03 5.67 0.37
C ARG A 107 9.04 4.58 -0.06
N VAL A 108 9.57 3.56 -0.70
CA VAL A 108 8.90 2.27 -0.89
C VAL A 108 9.56 1.23 0.00
N VAL A 109 8.77 0.40 0.68
CA VAL A 109 9.26 -0.67 1.55
C VAL A 109 8.82 -2.01 1.00
N LYS A 110 9.73 -2.96 0.86
CA LYS A 110 9.47 -4.33 0.39
C LYS A 110 9.46 -5.31 1.57
N PHE A 111 8.42 -6.14 1.60
CA PHE A 111 8.27 -7.26 2.52
C PHE A 111 8.18 -8.58 1.73
N ASP A 112 8.64 -9.67 2.31
CA ASP A 112 8.39 -11.00 1.76
C ASP A 112 6.92 -11.43 1.97
N SER A 113 6.53 -12.61 1.45
CA SER A 113 5.18 -13.15 1.58
C SER A 113 4.75 -13.48 3.02
N ASN A 114 5.67 -13.50 3.96
CA ASN A 114 5.45 -13.73 5.39
C ASN A 114 5.41 -12.42 6.19
N GLY A 115 5.60 -11.26 5.55
CA GLY A 115 5.64 -9.96 6.20
C GLY A 115 6.99 -9.59 6.81
N ASN A 116 8.07 -10.29 6.50
CA ASN A 116 9.40 -9.90 6.94
C ASN A 116 9.96 -8.78 6.04
N TYR A 117 10.58 -7.78 6.66
CA TYR A 117 11.26 -6.73 5.93
C TYR A 117 12.38 -7.29 5.03
N VAL A 118 12.44 -6.82 3.80
CA VAL A 118 13.47 -7.21 2.82
C VAL A 118 14.39 -6.04 2.51
N THR A 119 13.83 -4.91 2.09
CA THR A 119 14.57 -3.70 1.72
C THR A 119 13.64 -2.49 1.66
N ALA A 120 14.22 -1.29 1.58
CA ALA A 120 13.49 -0.07 1.24
C ALA A 120 14.35 0.81 0.33
N TRP A 121 13.69 1.62 -0.49
CA TRP A 121 14.37 2.61 -1.33
C TRP A 121 13.58 3.91 -1.41
N GLY A 122 14.27 4.97 -1.79
CA GLY A 122 13.73 6.32 -1.86
C GLY A 122 14.08 7.17 -0.65
N THR A 123 14.22 8.44 -0.92
CA THR A 123 14.40 9.51 0.07
C THR A 123 13.65 10.74 -0.40
N ARG A 124 13.42 11.71 0.47
CA ARG A 124 12.72 12.94 0.08
C ARG A 124 13.55 13.75 -0.90
N GLY A 125 12.96 14.15 -2.03
CA GLY A 125 13.59 14.97 -3.05
C GLY A 125 12.90 14.90 -4.41
N ASP A 126 13.57 15.41 -5.45
CA ASP A 126 13.07 15.52 -6.81
C ASP A 126 13.95 14.80 -7.86
N GLN A 127 15.10 14.24 -7.44
CA GLN A 127 15.97 13.49 -8.34
C GLN A 127 15.41 12.10 -8.63
N GLU A 128 16.00 11.36 -9.58
CA GLU A 128 15.70 9.97 -9.84
C GLU A 128 15.89 9.13 -8.57
N GLY A 129 14.90 8.27 -8.24
CA GLY A 129 14.89 7.48 -7.01
C GLY A 129 14.57 8.27 -5.74
N GLN A 130 14.36 9.59 -5.82
CA GLN A 130 13.83 10.40 -4.73
C GLN A 130 12.33 10.66 -4.93
N PHE A 131 11.61 10.93 -3.86
CA PHE A 131 10.17 11.14 -3.88
C PHE A 131 9.73 12.35 -3.07
N ASN A 132 8.59 12.90 -3.46
CA ASN A 132 7.88 13.89 -2.67
C ASN A 132 6.40 13.49 -2.58
N GLY A 133 6.05 12.70 -1.58
CA GLY A 133 4.70 12.17 -1.40
C GLY A 133 4.41 10.97 -2.31
N VAL A 134 4.98 9.82 -2.01
CA VAL A 134 4.62 8.52 -2.64
C VAL A 134 3.17 8.21 -2.30
N HIS A 135 2.26 8.27 -3.27
CA HIS A 135 0.82 8.17 -3.00
C HIS A 135 0.19 6.88 -3.50
N ALA A 136 0.64 6.36 -4.63
CA ALA A 136 0.16 5.09 -5.15
C ALA A 136 1.31 4.27 -5.71
N ILE A 137 1.13 2.96 -5.70
CA ILE A 137 2.08 1.99 -6.22
C ILE A 137 1.35 0.86 -6.93
N THR A 138 1.88 0.42 -8.05
CA THR A 138 1.40 -0.78 -8.75
C THR A 138 2.55 -1.52 -9.40
N THR A 139 2.31 -2.76 -9.83
CA THR A 139 3.29 -3.59 -10.51
C THR A 139 2.70 -4.17 -11.78
N ASP A 140 3.55 -4.48 -12.74
CA ASP A 140 3.17 -5.29 -13.89
C ASP A 140 3.53 -6.78 -13.71
N ALA A 141 3.13 -7.61 -14.67
CA ALA A 141 3.40 -9.05 -14.65
C ALA A 141 4.90 -9.41 -14.77
N ASN A 142 5.75 -8.46 -15.19
CA ASN A 142 7.19 -8.64 -15.27
C ASN A 142 7.91 -8.23 -13.98
N GLY A 143 7.17 -7.73 -12.99
CA GLY A 143 7.71 -7.26 -11.72
C GLY A 143 8.30 -5.84 -11.78
N GLN A 144 7.99 -5.05 -12.82
CA GLN A 144 8.30 -3.63 -12.81
C GLN A 144 7.35 -2.90 -11.84
N VAL A 145 7.89 -1.93 -11.14
CA VAL A 145 7.20 -1.18 -10.07
C VAL A 145 6.98 0.25 -10.51
N TYR A 146 5.73 0.68 -10.49
CA TYR A 146 5.31 2.02 -10.89
C TYR A 146 4.87 2.79 -9.66
N VAL A 147 5.49 3.92 -9.40
CA VAL A 147 5.29 4.72 -8.19
C VAL A 147 4.78 6.11 -8.56
N ALA A 148 3.60 6.47 -8.10
CA ALA A 148 3.06 7.81 -8.24
C ALA A 148 3.75 8.76 -7.24
N ASP A 149 4.69 9.54 -7.74
CA ASP A 149 5.46 10.56 -7.01
C ASP A 149 4.69 11.89 -7.10
N ARG A 150 3.64 11.97 -6.29
CA ARG A 150 2.52 12.89 -6.41
C ARG A 150 2.93 14.36 -6.49
N ASN A 151 3.72 14.84 -5.54
CA ASN A 151 4.06 16.26 -5.45
C ASN A 151 5.24 16.65 -6.38
N ASN A 152 5.82 15.68 -7.08
CA ASN A 152 6.77 15.89 -8.17
C ASN A 152 6.11 15.77 -9.56
N ASP A 153 4.78 15.62 -9.62
CA ASP A 153 3.99 15.58 -10.86
C ASP A 153 4.49 14.50 -11.85
N ARG A 154 4.88 13.33 -11.34
CA ARG A 154 5.48 12.25 -12.13
C ARG A 154 5.12 10.86 -11.63
N VAL A 155 5.33 9.86 -12.49
CA VAL A 155 5.45 8.45 -12.12
C VAL A 155 6.90 8.03 -12.35
N GLN A 156 7.49 7.34 -11.40
CA GLN A 156 8.80 6.69 -11.56
C GLN A 156 8.63 5.19 -11.69
N VAL A 157 9.43 4.57 -12.54
CA VAL A 157 9.44 3.12 -12.80
C VAL A 157 10.72 2.52 -12.26
N PHE A 158 10.58 1.40 -11.55
CA PHE A 158 11.71 0.69 -10.93
C PHE A 158 11.68 -0.80 -11.27
N ASP A 159 12.80 -1.46 -11.13
CA ASP A 159 12.84 -2.91 -11.00
C ASP A 159 12.32 -3.36 -9.62
N SER A 160 12.15 -4.67 -9.43
CA SER A 160 11.63 -5.25 -8.19
C SER A 160 12.53 -5.07 -6.95
N ASN A 161 13.73 -4.49 -7.11
CA ASN A 161 14.71 -4.23 -6.06
C ASN A 161 14.97 -2.73 -5.83
N GLY A 162 14.22 -1.86 -6.55
CA GLY A 162 14.31 -0.41 -6.42
C GLY A 162 15.34 0.26 -7.33
N GLY A 163 15.88 -0.46 -8.32
CA GLY A 163 16.70 0.14 -9.39
C GLY A 163 15.81 0.99 -10.30
N HIS A 164 16.12 2.30 -10.43
CA HIS A 164 15.37 3.21 -11.29
C HIS A 164 15.51 2.82 -12.78
N LEU A 165 14.39 2.78 -13.50
CA LEU A 165 14.33 2.38 -14.91
C LEU A 165 13.86 3.52 -15.83
N ASP A 166 12.82 4.27 -15.42
CA ASP A 166 12.20 5.32 -16.23
C ASP A 166 11.45 6.34 -15.39
N THR A 167 11.14 7.49 -15.99
CA THR A 167 10.34 8.55 -15.35
C THR A 167 9.35 9.15 -16.36
N TRP A 168 8.06 9.13 -16.02
CA TRP A 168 6.97 9.73 -16.79
C TRP A 168 6.56 11.06 -16.16
N GLY A 169 7.07 12.16 -16.71
CA GLY A 169 6.78 13.50 -16.23
C GLY A 169 5.56 14.14 -16.88
N GLY A 170 5.23 15.36 -16.43
CA GLY A 170 4.15 16.16 -16.99
C GLY A 170 2.75 15.73 -16.56
N LEU A 171 2.67 14.96 -15.52
CA LEU A 171 1.41 14.58 -14.86
C LEU A 171 1.06 15.64 -13.80
N SER A 172 -0.23 15.86 -13.57
CA SER A 172 -0.65 16.79 -12.52
C SER A 172 -1.16 15.98 -11.32
N PHE A 173 -0.40 15.98 -10.22
CA PHE A 173 -0.77 15.37 -8.97
C PHE A 173 -1.28 13.92 -9.10
N PRO A 174 -0.50 12.97 -9.62
CA PRO A 174 -0.96 11.59 -9.81
C PRO A 174 -1.32 10.96 -8.44
N ASN A 175 -2.61 10.68 -8.25
CA ASN A 175 -3.15 10.14 -7.00
C ASN A 175 -3.32 8.63 -7.01
N ASP A 176 -3.47 8.03 -8.19
CA ASP A 176 -3.60 6.59 -8.35
C ASP A 176 -2.96 6.14 -9.65
N ILE A 177 -2.60 4.87 -9.73
CA ILE A 177 -2.04 4.25 -10.91
C ILE A 177 -2.49 2.80 -10.98
N LEU A 178 -2.93 2.37 -12.15
CA LEU A 178 -3.36 1.00 -12.42
C LEU A 178 -2.73 0.52 -13.72
N ILE A 179 -2.09 -0.63 -13.67
CA ILE A 179 -1.66 -1.37 -14.86
C ILE A 179 -2.73 -2.41 -15.17
N THR A 180 -3.27 -2.35 -16.38
CA THR A 180 -4.19 -3.38 -16.91
C THR A 180 -3.42 -4.32 -17.83
N VAL A 181 -3.60 -5.61 -17.65
CA VAL A 181 -3.06 -6.68 -18.50
C VAL A 181 -4.11 -7.10 -19.52
#